data_48ea46f7760a8f251b2465795832d5ec
#
_entry.id   48ea46f7760a8f251b2465795832d5ec
#
_cell.length_a   1.000
_cell.length_b   1.000
_cell.length_c   1.000
_cell.angle_alpha   90.00
_cell.angle_beta   90.00
_cell.angle_gamma   90.00
#
_symmetry.space_group_name_H-M   'P 1'
#
loop_
_entity.id
_entity.type
_entity.pdbx_description
1 polymer ?
#
loop_
_entity_poly.entity_id
_entity_poly.type
_entity_poly.pdbx_seq_one_letter_code
_entity_poly.pdbx_strand_id
1 'polypeptide(L)'
;MLVSFDSLPDHARIWIYPSNRKLSEEEVALVKERTSEFLTQWTAHGTDLTAGFDLPYDRFLVIGLNQDQAAASGCSIDASVRFIQ
;
A
#
# COMPACT_ATOMS: atom_id res chain seq x y z
N MET A 1 -9.70 -0.76 -3.50
CA MET A 1 -9.96 0.62 -3.98
C MET A 1 -8.89 1.56 -3.45
N LEU A 2 -8.20 2.23 -4.33
CA LEU A 2 -7.17 3.20 -3.95
C LEU A 2 -7.81 4.50 -3.44
N VAL A 3 -7.37 4.96 -2.27
CA VAL A 3 -7.81 6.23 -1.69
C VAL A 3 -6.57 7.02 -1.25
N SER A 4 -6.77 8.31 -0.94
CA SER A 4 -5.69 9.12 -0.37
C SER A 4 -5.27 8.56 0.99
N PHE A 5 -3.96 8.47 1.24
CA PHE A 5 -3.46 7.97 2.51
C PHE A 5 -4.02 8.78 3.69
N ASP A 6 -4.12 10.10 3.51
CA ASP A 6 -4.63 11.00 4.56
C ASP A 6 -6.11 10.79 4.87
N SER A 7 -6.86 10.13 3.97
CA SER A 7 -8.28 9.84 4.19
C SER A 7 -8.51 8.60 5.04
N LEU A 8 -7.47 7.82 5.32
CA LEU A 8 -7.59 6.61 6.12
C LEU A 8 -7.84 6.95 7.59
N PRO A 9 -8.63 6.11 8.32
CA PRO A 9 -8.87 6.35 9.74
C PRO A 9 -7.59 6.12 10.57
N ASP A 10 -7.55 6.71 11.77
CA ASP A 10 -6.40 6.58 12.67
C ASP A 10 -6.11 5.13 13.05
N HIS A 11 -7.12 4.27 13.04
CA HIS A 11 -6.96 2.84 13.38
C HIS A 11 -6.66 1.97 12.17
N ALA A 12 -6.35 2.55 11.01
CA ALA A 12 -5.98 1.79 9.81
C ALA A 12 -4.76 0.93 10.09
N ARG A 13 -4.75 -0.27 9.50
CA ARG A 13 -3.59 -1.13 9.58
C ARG A 13 -2.49 -0.63 8.65
N ILE A 14 -1.26 -0.58 9.16
CA ILE A 14 -0.13 0.03 8.43
C ILE A 14 0.99 -1.00 8.26
N TRP A 15 1.56 -1.02 7.05
CA TRP A 15 2.80 -1.74 6.74
C TRP A 15 3.84 -0.72 6.29
N ILE A 16 5.07 -0.84 6.80
CA ILE A 16 6.17 0.05 6.45
C ILE A 16 7.30 -0.77 5.85
N TYR A 17 7.69 -0.42 4.63
CA TYR A 17 8.75 -1.10 3.89
C TYR A 17 9.90 -0.10 3.65
N PRO A 18 10.99 -0.18 4.44
CA PRO A 18 12.12 0.74 4.26
C PRO A 18 12.96 0.33 3.06
N SER A 19 13.50 1.32 2.37
CA SER A 19 14.54 1.12 1.37
C SER A 19 15.91 1.26 2.04
N ASN A 20 16.92 0.55 1.54
CA ASN A 20 18.27 0.69 2.06
C ASN A 20 18.97 1.97 1.59
N ARG A 21 18.34 2.75 0.71
CA ARG A 21 18.82 4.03 0.22
C ARG A 21 17.65 4.92 -0.18
N LYS A 22 17.90 6.21 -0.35
CA LYS A 22 16.91 7.12 -0.89
C LYS A 22 16.65 6.79 -2.36
N LEU A 23 15.39 6.74 -2.75
CA LEU A 23 14.99 6.44 -4.12
C LEU A 23 15.22 7.66 -5.03
N SER A 24 15.60 7.42 -6.28
CA SER A 24 15.69 8.47 -7.28
C SER A 24 14.30 8.94 -7.72
N GLU A 25 14.23 10.07 -8.43
CA GLU A 25 12.95 10.57 -8.95
C GLU A 25 12.27 9.56 -9.85
N GLU A 26 13.02 8.87 -10.69
CA GLU A 26 12.48 7.83 -11.58
C GLU A 26 11.96 6.64 -10.78
N GLU A 27 12.68 6.23 -9.74
CA GLU A 27 12.26 5.13 -8.87
C GLU A 27 11.01 5.50 -8.08
N VAL A 28 10.93 6.73 -7.59
CA VAL A 28 9.73 7.22 -6.88
C VAL A 28 8.52 7.17 -7.80
N ALA A 29 8.66 7.66 -9.04
CA ALA A 29 7.58 7.65 -10.01
C ALA A 29 7.13 6.21 -10.32
N LEU A 30 8.07 5.29 -10.49
CA LEU A 30 7.77 3.88 -10.76
C LEU A 30 7.06 3.23 -9.58
N VAL A 31 7.54 3.46 -8.36
CA VAL A 31 6.92 2.89 -7.14
C VAL A 31 5.50 3.41 -6.99
N LYS A 32 5.28 4.71 -7.19
CA LYS A 32 3.93 5.30 -7.12
C LYS A 32 2.99 4.66 -8.13
N GLU A 33 3.43 4.51 -9.36
CA GLU A 33 2.63 3.89 -10.43
C GLU A 33 2.26 2.46 -10.09
N ARG A 34 3.27 1.65 -9.74
CA ARG A 34 3.06 0.22 -9.44
C ARG A 34 2.22 0.02 -8.18
N THR A 35 2.44 0.82 -7.16
CA THR A 35 1.66 0.74 -5.92
C THR A 35 0.21 1.14 -6.18
N SER A 36 -0.02 2.20 -6.96
CA SER A 36 -1.37 2.62 -7.31
C SER A 36 -2.13 1.52 -8.05
N GLU A 37 -1.49 0.87 -9.02
CA GLU A 37 -2.08 -0.24 -9.75
C GLU A 37 -2.42 -1.40 -8.82
N PHE A 38 -1.49 -1.77 -7.94
CA PHE A 38 -1.68 -2.87 -7.00
C PHE A 38 -2.86 -2.59 -6.06
N LEU A 39 -2.87 -1.42 -5.43
CA LEU A 39 -3.92 -1.08 -4.45
C LEU A 39 -5.30 -0.94 -5.10
N THR A 40 -5.34 -0.48 -6.35
CA THR A 40 -6.61 -0.37 -7.08
C THR A 40 -7.28 -1.73 -7.26
N GLN A 41 -6.50 -2.79 -7.40
CA GLN A 41 -6.98 -4.15 -7.63
C GLN A 41 -6.92 -5.05 -6.40
N TRP A 42 -6.45 -4.52 -5.26
CA TRP A 42 -6.23 -5.32 -4.07
C TRP A 42 -7.56 -5.73 -3.44
N THR A 43 -7.75 -7.04 -3.27
CA THR A 43 -9.00 -7.60 -2.76
C THR A 43 -8.73 -8.66 -1.70
N ALA A 44 -9.76 -8.94 -0.90
CA ALA A 44 -9.78 -10.07 0.02
C ALA A 44 -11.13 -10.76 -0.13
N HIS A 45 -11.10 -12.05 -0.48
CA HIS A 45 -12.33 -12.85 -0.67
C HIS A 45 -13.33 -12.20 -1.64
N GLY A 46 -12.83 -11.59 -2.70
CA GLY A 46 -13.67 -10.94 -3.71
C GLY A 46 -14.17 -9.55 -3.33
N THR A 47 -13.83 -9.04 -2.14
CA THR A 47 -14.20 -7.72 -1.68
C THR A 47 -13.03 -6.76 -1.85
N ASP A 48 -13.29 -5.58 -2.45
CA ASP A 48 -12.25 -4.57 -2.61
C ASP A 48 -11.76 -4.07 -1.26
N LEU A 49 -10.44 -3.98 -1.13
CA LEU A 49 -9.80 -3.40 0.05
C LEU A 49 -9.60 -1.90 -0.18
N THR A 50 -10.03 -1.09 0.79
CA THR A 50 -9.84 0.36 0.76
C THR A 50 -8.47 0.67 1.36
N ALA A 51 -7.53 1.12 0.51
CA ALA A 51 -6.15 1.29 0.92
C ALA A 51 -5.53 2.52 0.26
N GLY A 52 -4.53 3.06 0.91
CA GLY A 52 -3.72 4.15 0.40
C GLY A 52 -2.25 3.93 0.71
N PHE A 53 -1.40 4.78 0.18
CA PHE A 53 0.04 4.69 0.41
C PHE A 53 0.67 6.06 0.48
N ASP A 54 1.90 6.10 1.04
CA ASP A 54 2.74 7.29 1.09
C ASP A 54 4.20 6.86 0.92
N LEU A 55 5.04 7.81 0.51
CA LEU A 55 6.48 7.60 0.31
C LEU A 55 7.27 8.67 1.06
N PRO A 56 7.21 8.68 2.41
CA PRO A 56 7.92 9.70 3.16
C PRO A 56 9.43 9.62 2.93
N TYR A 57 10.04 10.80 2.73
CA TYR A 57 11.49 10.97 2.52
C TYR A 57 12.05 10.22 1.30
N ASP A 58 11.19 9.80 0.36
CA ASP A 58 11.58 8.97 -0.80
C ASP A 58 12.38 7.72 -0.39
N ARG A 59 12.11 7.22 0.81
CA ARG A 59 12.87 6.12 1.41
C ARG A 59 12.01 5.02 1.99
N PHE A 60 10.77 5.33 2.36
CA PHE A 60 9.85 4.37 2.97
C PHE A 60 8.60 4.27 2.11
N LEU A 61 8.16 3.05 1.84
CA LEU A 61 6.82 2.82 1.31
C LEU A 61 5.91 2.45 2.46
N VAL A 62 4.89 3.26 2.70
CA VAL A 62 3.90 3.04 3.75
C VAL A 62 2.57 2.71 3.08
N ILE A 63 2.02 1.55 3.40
CA ILE A 63 0.71 1.13 2.90
C ILE A 63 -0.24 1.07 4.08
N GLY A 64 -1.39 1.75 3.95
CA GLY A 64 -2.43 1.74 4.96
C GLY A 64 -3.69 1.07 4.44
N LEU A 65 -4.35 0.30 5.28
CA LEU A 65 -5.58 -0.41 4.95
C LEU A 65 -6.68 -0.08 5.94
N ASN A 66 -7.82 0.38 5.42
CA ASN A 66 -9.02 0.55 6.22
C ASN A 66 -9.72 -0.81 6.33
N GLN A 67 -9.75 -1.38 7.53
CA GLN A 67 -10.34 -2.71 7.78
C GLN A 67 -11.79 -2.64 8.23
N ASP A 68 -12.42 -1.47 8.21
CA ASP A 68 -13.81 -1.31 8.65
C ASP A 68 -14.78 -2.07 7.74
N GLN A 69 -14.50 -2.16 6.45
CA GLN A 69 -15.36 -2.83 5.48
C GLN A 69 -14.87 -4.22 5.12
N ALA A 70 -13.56 -4.41 5.03
CA ALA A 70 -12.96 -5.68 4.70
C ALA A 70 -11.56 -5.77 5.32
N ALA A 71 -11.28 -6.85 6.03
CA ALA A 71 -9.98 -7.11 6.62
C ALA A 71 -9.08 -7.84 5.61
N ALA A 72 -7.78 -7.57 5.68
CA ALA A 72 -6.81 -8.28 4.84
C ALA A 72 -6.77 -9.76 5.22
N SER A 73 -6.78 -10.63 4.21
CA SER A 73 -6.57 -12.07 4.40
C SER A 73 -5.07 -12.38 4.32
N GLY A 74 -4.69 -13.60 4.72
CA GLY A 74 -3.32 -14.07 4.54
C GLY A 74 -2.86 -13.98 3.09
N CYS A 75 -3.73 -14.31 2.13
CA CYS A 75 -3.42 -14.21 0.70
C CYS A 75 -3.18 -12.77 0.26
N SER A 76 -3.96 -11.82 0.79
CA SER A 76 -3.78 -10.39 0.48
C SER A 76 -2.46 -9.87 1.02
N ILE A 77 -2.06 -10.29 2.23
CA ILE A 77 -0.80 -9.92 2.83
C ILE A 77 0.36 -10.50 2.03
N ASP A 78 0.26 -11.76 1.61
CA ASP A 78 1.28 -12.42 0.78
C ASP A 78 1.45 -11.71 -0.56
N ALA A 79 0.35 -11.28 -1.18
CA ALA A 79 0.40 -10.52 -2.43
C ALA A 79 1.14 -9.19 -2.24
N SER A 80 0.90 -8.51 -1.12
CA SER A 80 1.59 -7.27 -0.77
C SER A 80 3.10 -7.50 -0.62
N VAL A 81 3.50 -8.57 0.08
CA VAL A 81 4.92 -8.91 0.25
C VAL A 81 5.58 -9.22 -1.09
N ARG A 82 4.92 -10.00 -1.94
CA ARG A 82 5.45 -10.33 -3.27
C ARG A 82 5.59 -9.10 -4.15
N PHE A 83 4.66 -8.16 -4.06
CA PHE A 83 4.73 -6.91 -4.81
C PHE A 83 5.96 -6.09 -4.41
N ILE A 84 6.27 -6.03 -3.12
CA ILE A 84 7.39 -5.24 -2.59
C ILE A 84 8.74 -5.85 -2.94
N GLN A 85 8.85 -7.16 -2.98
CA GLN A 85 10.08 -7.85 -3.37
C GLN A 85 10.28 -7.81 -4.87
#